data_0195b3d994cd764913a970933616dee7
#
_entry.id   0195b3d994cd764913a970933616dee7
#
_cell.length_a   1.000
_cell.length_b   1.000
_cell.length_c   1.000
_cell.angle_alpha   90.00
_cell.angle_beta   90.00
_cell.angle_gamma   90.00
#
_symmetry.space_group_name_H-M   'P 1'
#
loop_
_entity.id
_entity.type
_entity.pdbx_description
1 polymer ?
#
loop_
_entity_poly.entity_id
_entity_poly.type
_entity_poly.pdbx_seq_one_letter_code
_entity_poly.pdbx_strand_id
1 'polypeptide(L)'
;MSIVGNLSPLLFLTFREIYNLSYSLLGLLVLINFCTQLIVDLIFSFFSHKFNIQKVLQIMPVLTIVGLLVYALIPYFFPVHAYMGIAFGTIIFSAASGLGEVLISPVIAALPSENAERDMSKLHSIYAWGVVGVVAVTTAYLLLFKSQNWYWLALIFIIVPIINCCCFWGAKIPEMQTPEKTSGAVSFLKRKEVWLCVIAIFLGGASEVTMAQWASSYLEQALHIPKVWGDICGVALFSVTLGIGRSLYAQIGKNIEKVLLWCAIGAAACYLIAVFSPWAIVGLLACALTGLCVSMLWPGSLIVSSERVADGGLFMFAMMAAGGDMGASVGPQLVGVITDAVSAAPSALTFAESLGLTVEQLAMKAGLAVGALFPIIAIFIFLHIFKTKPKKDTTLLNETL
;
A
#
# COMPACT_ATOMS: atom_id res chain seq x y z
N MET A 1 7.72 5.10 -5.93
CA MET A 1 6.70 4.21 -5.32
C MET A 1 5.30 4.54 -5.82
N SER A 2 4.71 5.72 -5.56
CA SER A 2 3.31 6.03 -5.98
C SER A 2 3.02 5.81 -7.46
N ILE A 3 3.96 6.16 -8.35
CA ILE A 3 3.82 5.95 -9.81
C ILE A 3 3.74 4.47 -10.14
N VAL A 4 4.72 3.69 -9.74
CA VAL A 4 4.85 2.28 -10.14
C VAL A 4 3.80 1.38 -9.48
N GLY A 5 3.34 1.72 -8.28
CA GLY A 5 2.26 1.01 -7.59
C GLY A 5 0.87 1.28 -8.17
N ASN A 6 0.65 2.43 -8.83
CA ASN A 6 -0.69 2.82 -9.29
C ASN A 6 -0.83 2.94 -10.81
N LEU A 7 0.26 2.98 -11.58
CA LEU A 7 0.20 3.14 -13.03
C LEU A 7 -0.53 1.99 -13.73
N SER A 8 -0.19 0.73 -13.42
CA SER A 8 -0.83 -0.43 -14.04
C SER A 8 -2.33 -0.51 -13.78
N PRO A 9 -2.83 -0.38 -12.54
CA PRO A 9 -4.27 -0.37 -12.26
C PRO A 9 -5.04 0.70 -13.04
N LEU A 10 -4.49 1.91 -13.15
CA LEU A 10 -5.11 3.00 -13.90
C LEU A 10 -5.18 2.75 -15.41
N LEU A 11 -4.29 1.91 -15.93
CA LEU A 11 -4.23 1.53 -17.35
C LEU A 11 -4.90 0.20 -17.69
N PHE A 12 -5.52 -0.51 -16.73
CA PHE A 12 -6.11 -1.83 -16.96
C PHE A 12 -7.11 -1.86 -18.10
N LEU A 13 -8.04 -0.92 -18.15
CA LEU A 13 -9.01 -0.85 -19.23
C LEU A 13 -8.34 -0.53 -20.57
N THR A 14 -7.36 0.35 -20.57
CA THR A 14 -6.54 0.66 -21.74
C THR A 14 -5.85 -0.59 -22.29
N PHE A 15 -5.24 -1.40 -21.41
CA PHE A 15 -4.59 -2.65 -21.82
C PHE A 15 -5.58 -3.68 -22.33
N ARG A 16 -6.76 -3.74 -21.72
CA ARG A 16 -7.82 -4.61 -22.14
C ARG A 16 -8.33 -4.23 -23.55
N GLU A 17 -8.54 -2.95 -23.80
CA GLU A 17 -9.03 -2.45 -25.10
C GLU A 17 -7.99 -2.62 -26.21
N ILE A 18 -6.72 -2.30 -25.96
CA ILE A 18 -5.67 -2.29 -27.00
C ILE A 18 -5.10 -3.67 -27.26
N TYR A 19 -4.83 -4.45 -26.19
CA TYR A 19 -4.12 -5.74 -26.29
C TYR A 19 -5.02 -6.94 -26.03
N ASN A 20 -6.34 -6.73 -25.86
CA ASN A 20 -7.33 -7.78 -25.57
C ASN A 20 -6.94 -8.68 -24.38
N LEU A 21 -6.38 -8.08 -23.31
CA LEU A 21 -5.96 -8.80 -22.12
C LEU A 21 -7.16 -9.19 -21.26
N SER A 22 -7.11 -10.43 -20.71
CA SER A 22 -8.12 -10.89 -19.76
C SER A 22 -7.98 -10.20 -18.40
N TYR A 23 -9.04 -10.15 -17.61
CA TYR A 23 -8.98 -9.65 -16.23
C TYR A 23 -7.99 -10.44 -15.37
N SER A 24 -7.90 -11.75 -15.57
CA SER A 24 -6.92 -12.60 -14.89
C SER A 24 -5.48 -12.18 -15.18
N LEU A 25 -5.13 -11.83 -16.41
CA LEU A 25 -3.80 -11.33 -16.76
C LEU A 25 -3.53 -9.96 -16.16
N LEU A 26 -4.54 -9.09 -16.08
CA LEU A 26 -4.41 -7.79 -15.40
C LEU A 26 -4.22 -7.98 -13.89
N GLY A 27 -5.00 -8.86 -13.27
CA GLY A 27 -4.81 -9.23 -11.86
C GLY A 27 -3.44 -9.84 -11.59
N LEU A 28 -2.90 -10.64 -12.52
CA LEU A 28 -1.57 -11.22 -12.41
C LEU A 28 -0.47 -10.14 -12.39
N LEU A 29 -0.65 -9.00 -13.06
CA LEU A 29 0.30 -7.89 -12.96
C LEU A 29 0.37 -7.30 -11.54
N VAL A 30 -0.76 -7.19 -10.84
CA VAL A 30 -0.80 -6.77 -9.44
C VAL A 30 -0.09 -7.78 -8.56
N LEU A 31 -0.37 -9.06 -8.76
CA LEU A 31 0.30 -10.13 -8.01
C LEU A 31 1.82 -10.12 -8.25
N ILE A 32 2.27 -9.97 -9.50
CA ILE A 32 3.69 -9.83 -9.86
C ILE A 32 4.32 -8.65 -9.12
N ASN A 33 3.64 -7.49 -9.07
CA ASN A 33 4.12 -6.32 -8.37
C ASN A 33 4.38 -6.60 -6.89
N PHE A 34 3.39 -7.07 -6.16
CA PHE A 34 3.52 -7.32 -4.72
C PHE A 34 4.42 -8.52 -4.39
N CYS A 35 4.37 -9.62 -5.16
CA CYS A 35 5.30 -10.73 -4.97
C CYS A 35 6.76 -10.31 -5.19
N THR A 36 7.02 -9.43 -6.16
CA THR A 36 8.37 -8.92 -6.38
C THR A 36 8.85 -8.06 -5.22
N GLN A 37 8.00 -7.17 -4.68
CA GLN A 37 8.31 -6.37 -3.50
C GLN A 37 8.57 -7.28 -2.29
N LEU A 38 7.68 -8.20 -1.99
CA LEU A 38 7.83 -9.17 -0.91
C LEU A 38 9.16 -9.95 -0.98
N ILE A 39 9.57 -10.39 -2.17
CA ILE A 39 10.86 -11.08 -2.36
C ILE A 39 12.03 -10.17 -2.00
N VAL A 40 11.99 -8.90 -2.43
CA VAL A 40 13.01 -7.90 -2.09
C VAL A 40 13.06 -7.67 -0.59
N ASP A 41 11.92 -7.51 0.06
CA ASP A 41 11.81 -7.28 1.50
C ASP A 41 12.41 -8.44 2.30
N LEU A 42 12.10 -9.68 1.90
CA LEU A 42 12.66 -10.88 2.52
C LEU A 42 14.18 -10.98 2.30
N ILE A 43 14.69 -10.65 1.11
CA ILE A 43 16.13 -10.61 0.85
C ILE A 43 16.80 -9.61 1.79
N PHE A 44 16.26 -8.41 1.93
CA PHE A 44 16.83 -7.39 2.81
C PHE A 44 16.65 -7.70 4.29
N SER A 45 15.56 -8.35 4.70
CA SER A 45 15.38 -8.81 6.07
C SER A 45 16.55 -9.71 6.55
N PHE A 46 17.00 -10.61 5.69
CA PHE A 46 17.97 -11.63 6.11
C PHE A 46 19.40 -11.38 5.63
N PHE A 47 19.58 -10.63 4.55
CA PHE A 47 20.87 -10.48 3.87
C PHE A 47 21.34 -9.02 3.74
N SER A 48 20.68 -8.05 4.41
CA SER A 48 21.02 -6.62 4.32
C SER A 48 22.51 -6.33 4.60
N HIS A 49 23.15 -7.08 5.52
CA HIS A 49 24.56 -6.97 5.85
C HIS A 49 25.53 -7.25 4.67
N LYS A 50 25.05 -7.88 3.58
CA LYS A 50 25.83 -8.15 2.37
C LYS A 50 25.78 -7.00 1.36
N PHE A 51 24.92 -6.02 1.56
CA PHE A 51 24.69 -4.94 0.62
C PHE A 51 25.27 -3.62 1.11
N ASN A 52 25.83 -2.85 0.18
CA ASN A 52 26.15 -1.45 0.43
C ASN A 52 24.89 -0.62 0.26
N ILE A 53 24.25 -0.23 1.36
CA ILE A 53 22.97 0.44 1.38
C ILE A 53 22.96 1.74 0.58
N GLN A 54 24.04 2.53 0.65
CA GLN A 54 24.15 3.75 -0.13
C GLN A 54 24.12 3.48 -1.64
N LYS A 55 24.85 2.45 -2.11
CA LYS A 55 24.82 2.06 -3.53
C LYS A 55 23.45 1.54 -3.96
N VAL A 56 22.80 0.78 -3.12
CA VAL A 56 21.44 0.26 -3.40
C VAL A 56 20.45 1.41 -3.56
N LEU A 57 20.47 2.40 -2.67
CA LEU A 57 19.62 3.60 -2.78
C LEU A 57 19.91 4.41 -4.06
N GLN A 58 21.17 4.48 -4.50
CA GLN A 58 21.53 5.16 -5.75
C GLN A 58 21.08 4.40 -7.00
N ILE A 59 21.06 3.06 -6.95
CA ILE A 59 20.63 2.21 -8.07
C ILE A 59 19.09 2.15 -8.17
N MET A 60 18.37 2.27 -7.07
CA MET A 60 16.92 2.16 -7.02
C MET A 60 16.19 3.04 -8.06
N PRO A 61 16.44 4.36 -8.19
CA PRO A 61 15.77 5.16 -9.22
C PRO A 61 16.18 4.78 -10.63
N VAL A 62 17.39 4.27 -10.84
CA VAL A 62 17.85 3.75 -12.15
C VAL A 62 17.03 2.53 -12.54
N LEU A 63 16.79 1.58 -11.63
CA LEU A 63 15.92 0.43 -11.86
C LEU A 63 14.50 0.88 -12.20
N THR A 64 13.98 1.91 -11.53
CA THR A 64 12.65 2.47 -11.85
C THR A 64 12.61 3.01 -13.29
N ILE A 65 13.64 3.74 -13.73
CA ILE A 65 13.77 4.25 -15.11
C ILE A 65 13.76 3.08 -16.09
N VAL A 66 14.63 2.09 -15.88
CA VAL A 66 14.75 0.91 -16.77
C VAL A 66 13.41 0.16 -16.82
N GLY A 67 12.76 -0.06 -15.67
CA GLY A 67 11.47 -0.72 -15.60
C GLY A 67 10.38 0.01 -16.39
N LEU A 68 10.27 1.33 -16.25
CA LEU A 68 9.32 2.14 -17.02
C LEU A 68 9.64 2.16 -18.52
N LEU A 69 10.92 2.17 -18.90
CA LEU A 69 11.33 2.05 -20.32
C LEU A 69 10.92 0.70 -20.90
N VAL A 70 11.20 -0.40 -20.21
CA VAL A 70 10.80 -1.75 -20.64
C VAL A 70 9.27 -1.85 -20.75
N TYR A 71 8.56 -1.35 -19.73
CA TYR A 71 7.10 -1.32 -19.64
C TYR A 71 6.45 -0.59 -20.81
N ALA A 72 7.03 0.53 -21.27
CA ALA A 72 6.49 1.35 -22.35
C ALA A 72 6.96 0.93 -23.74
N LEU A 73 8.26 0.68 -23.90
CA LEU A 73 8.89 0.52 -25.23
C LEU A 73 8.68 -0.89 -25.81
N ILE A 74 8.65 -1.95 -24.99
CA ILE A 74 8.40 -3.30 -25.53
C ILE A 74 7.00 -3.39 -26.15
N PRO A 75 5.90 -2.99 -25.48
CA PRO A 75 4.59 -2.95 -26.10
C PRO A 75 4.50 -2.06 -27.34
N TYR A 76 5.26 -0.97 -27.35
CA TYR A 76 5.29 -0.04 -28.49
C TYR A 76 5.93 -0.66 -29.73
N PHE A 77 7.13 -1.26 -29.60
CA PHE A 77 7.85 -1.86 -30.72
C PHE A 77 7.39 -3.27 -31.08
N PHE A 78 6.89 -4.01 -30.10
CA PHE A 78 6.47 -5.41 -30.22
C PHE A 78 5.07 -5.64 -29.65
N PRO A 79 4.01 -5.12 -30.29
CA PRO A 79 2.63 -5.21 -29.77
C PRO A 79 2.15 -6.66 -29.48
N VAL A 80 2.63 -7.63 -30.25
CA VAL A 80 2.32 -9.07 -30.06
C VAL A 80 2.83 -9.59 -28.70
N HIS A 81 3.91 -9.00 -28.20
CA HIS A 81 4.52 -9.33 -26.92
C HIS A 81 4.25 -8.28 -25.84
N ALA A 82 3.21 -7.46 -26.03
CA ALA A 82 2.91 -6.34 -25.12
C ALA A 82 2.82 -6.77 -23.66
N TYR A 83 2.09 -7.86 -23.37
CA TYR A 83 1.95 -8.35 -22.01
C TYR A 83 3.29 -8.71 -21.37
N MET A 84 4.18 -9.34 -22.12
CA MET A 84 5.52 -9.69 -21.61
C MET A 84 6.32 -8.43 -21.26
N GLY A 85 6.26 -7.39 -22.11
CA GLY A 85 6.92 -6.12 -21.84
C GLY A 85 6.38 -5.43 -20.59
N ILE A 86 5.06 -5.40 -20.45
CA ILE A 86 4.37 -4.85 -19.27
C ILE A 86 4.78 -5.64 -18.02
N ALA A 87 4.75 -6.97 -18.06
CA ALA A 87 5.09 -7.83 -16.92
C ALA A 87 6.57 -7.70 -16.53
N PHE A 88 7.51 -7.74 -17.48
CA PHE A 88 8.94 -7.56 -17.17
C PHE A 88 9.25 -6.15 -16.66
N GLY A 89 8.66 -5.12 -17.26
CA GLY A 89 8.76 -3.76 -16.75
C GLY A 89 8.25 -3.66 -15.32
N THR A 90 7.10 -4.31 -15.02
CA THR A 90 6.53 -4.39 -13.68
C THR A 90 7.50 -5.04 -12.70
N ILE A 91 8.10 -6.19 -13.02
CA ILE A 91 9.10 -6.83 -12.14
C ILE A 91 10.24 -5.87 -11.82
N ILE A 92 10.81 -5.20 -12.83
CA ILE A 92 11.98 -4.34 -12.64
C ILE A 92 11.64 -3.14 -11.74
N PHE A 93 10.58 -2.41 -12.02
CA PHE A 93 10.26 -1.24 -11.21
C PHE A 93 9.64 -1.61 -9.84
N SER A 94 9.01 -2.79 -9.72
CA SER A 94 8.53 -3.30 -8.44
C SER A 94 9.67 -3.69 -7.51
N ALA A 95 10.76 -4.26 -8.06
CA ALA A 95 11.99 -4.48 -7.29
C ALA A 95 12.55 -3.16 -6.76
N ALA A 96 12.56 -2.10 -7.58
CA ALA A 96 12.96 -0.78 -7.12
C ALA A 96 12.01 -0.20 -6.06
N SER A 97 10.70 -0.47 -6.18
CA SER A 97 9.71 -0.02 -5.19
C SER A 97 9.91 -0.70 -3.84
N GLY A 98 10.11 -2.02 -3.81
CA GLY A 98 10.43 -2.77 -2.59
C GLY A 98 11.73 -2.27 -1.94
N LEU A 99 12.81 -2.06 -2.73
CA LEU A 99 14.03 -1.43 -2.20
C LEU A 99 13.75 -0.07 -1.54
N GLY A 100 12.89 0.76 -2.14
CA GLY A 100 12.50 2.04 -1.57
C GLY A 100 11.73 1.88 -0.27
N GLU A 101 10.84 0.91 -0.19
CA GLU A 101 10.02 0.64 0.98
C GLU A 101 10.87 0.18 2.18
N VAL A 102 11.76 -0.78 1.95
CA VAL A 102 12.66 -1.32 2.96
C VAL A 102 13.69 -0.30 3.44
N LEU A 103 14.19 0.59 2.56
CA LEU A 103 15.35 1.43 2.87
C LEU A 103 15.00 2.86 3.25
N ILE A 104 13.93 3.46 2.71
CA ILE A 104 13.66 4.88 2.95
C ILE A 104 13.16 5.12 4.37
N SER A 105 12.29 4.26 4.89
CA SER A 105 11.79 4.37 6.28
C SER A 105 12.91 4.29 7.32
N PRO A 106 13.83 3.29 7.28
CA PRO A 106 14.96 3.26 8.22
C PRO A 106 15.95 4.42 8.03
N VAL A 107 16.12 4.93 6.81
CA VAL A 107 16.93 6.15 6.58
C VAL A 107 16.33 7.33 7.32
N ILE A 108 15.01 7.55 7.21
CA ILE A 108 14.33 8.64 7.93
C ILE A 108 14.42 8.42 9.44
N ALA A 109 14.26 7.18 9.91
CA ALA A 109 14.37 6.86 11.34
C ALA A 109 15.80 7.07 11.89
N ALA A 110 16.84 6.97 11.06
CA ALA A 110 18.24 7.19 11.44
C ALA A 110 18.68 8.65 11.37
N LEU A 111 17.89 9.54 10.75
CA LEU A 111 18.21 10.97 10.72
C LEU A 111 17.96 11.62 12.07
N PRO A 112 18.83 12.58 12.51
CA PRO A 112 18.56 13.38 13.69
C PRO A 112 17.22 14.12 13.55
N SER A 113 16.32 13.93 14.50
CA SER A 113 14.97 14.49 14.47
C SER A 113 14.50 14.87 15.87
N GLU A 114 13.82 16.02 15.99
CA GLU A 114 13.13 16.41 17.22
C GLU A 114 11.86 15.57 17.45
N ASN A 115 11.29 14.97 16.38
CA ASN A 115 10.10 14.15 16.46
C ASN A 115 10.08 13.12 15.31
N ALA A 116 10.63 11.93 15.58
CA ALA A 116 10.73 10.83 14.61
C ALA A 116 9.35 10.34 14.13
N GLU A 117 8.33 10.32 14.99
CA GLU A 117 6.95 9.95 14.61
C GLU A 117 6.40 10.88 13.54
N ARG A 118 6.63 12.19 13.73
CA ARG A 118 6.21 13.23 12.77
C ARG A 118 6.89 13.06 11.43
N ASP A 119 8.20 12.81 11.41
CA ASP A 119 8.96 12.72 10.16
C ASP A 119 8.64 11.43 9.40
N MET A 120 8.39 10.33 10.09
CA MET A 120 7.88 9.10 9.49
C MET A 120 6.49 9.32 8.86
N SER A 121 5.59 10.00 9.55
CA SER A 121 4.27 10.33 9.02
C SER A 121 4.34 11.27 7.80
N LYS A 122 5.26 12.25 7.79
CA LYS A 122 5.51 13.10 6.62
C LYS A 122 5.97 12.30 5.42
N LEU A 123 6.91 11.36 5.60
CA LEU A 123 7.38 10.48 4.52
C LEU A 123 6.20 9.76 3.85
N HIS A 124 5.36 9.13 4.64
CA HIS A 124 4.20 8.39 4.12
C HIS A 124 3.07 9.31 3.59
N SER A 125 3.00 10.57 4.06
CA SER A 125 2.11 11.58 3.46
C SER A 125 2.50 11.89 2.02
N ILE A 126 3.80 12.02 1.74
CA ILE A 126 4.30 12.28 0.38
C ILE A 126 3.88 11.16 -0.56
N TYR A 127 3.90 9.89 -0.09
CA TYR A 127 3.39 8.76 -0.88
C TYR A 127 1.90 8.94 -1.23
N ALA A 128 1.05 9.25 -0.26
CA ALA A 128 -0.38 9.41 -0.48
C ALA A 128 -0.71 10.57 -1.44
N TRP A 129 -0.08 11.72 -1.26
CA TRP A 129 -0.21 12.85 -2.19
C TRP A 129 0.37 12.53 -3.57
N GLY A 130 1.42 11.72 -3.62
CA GLY A 130 1.97 11.17 -4.85
C GLY A 130 0.95 10.33 -5.61
N VAL A 131 0.16 9.50 -4.94
CA VAL A 131 -0.93 8.73 -5.56
C VAL A 131 -1.98 9.67 -6.17
N VAL A 132 -2.42 10.69 -5.42
CA VAL A 132 -3.35 11.70 -5.96
C VAL A 132 -2.79 12.36 -7.22
N GLY A 133 -1.51 12.74 -7.21
CA GLY A 133 -0.84 13.31 -8.36
C GLY A 133 -0.80 12.36 -9.57
N VAL A 134 -0.49 11.08 -9.34
CA VAL A 134 -0.46 10.05 -10.39
C VAL A 134 -1.85 9.86 -11.00
N VAL A 135 -2.89 9.75 -10.18
CA VAL A 135 -4.28 9.63 -10.66
C VAL A 135 -4.66 10.85 -11.49
N ALA A 136 -4.41 12.07 -10.98
CA ALA A 136 -4.75 13.31 -11.67
C ALA A 136 -4.04 13.43 -13.03
N VAL A 137 -2.73 13.18 -13.07
CA VAL A 137 -1.93 13.24 -14.30
C VAL A 137 -2.37 12.17 -15.30
N THR A 138 -2.59 10.94 -14.84
CA THR A 138 -3.02 9.83 -15.70
C THR A 138 -4.40 10.11 -16.31
N THR A 139 -5.36 10.53 -15.48
CA THR A 139 -6.72 10.85 -15.95
C THR A 139 -6.71 12.01 -16.95
N ALA A 140 -6.01 13.09 -16.63
CA ALA A 140 -5.88 14.23 -17.53
C ALA A 140 -5.21 13.84 -18.84
N TYR A 141 -4.15 13.04 -18.78
CA TYR A 141 -3.45 12.55 -19.96
C TYR A 141 -4.37 11.71 -20.88
N LEU A 142 -5.07 10.73 -20.32
CA LEU A 142 -5.95 9.84 -21.08
C LEU A 142 -7.14 10.60 -21.70
N LEU A 143 -7.65 11.64 -21.03
CA LEU A 143 -8.69 12.51 -21.57
C LEU A 143 -8.19 13.37 -22.75
N LEU A 144 -6.96 13.85 -22.70
CA LEU A 144 -6.39 14.75 -23.70
C LEU A 144 -5.79 14.01 -24.91
N PHE A 145 -5.09 12.89 -24.68
CA PHE A 145 -4.25 12.22 -25.68
C PHE A 145 -4.75 10.85 -26.12
N LYS A 146 -5.92 10.40 -25.66
CA LYS A 146 -6.51 9.09 -25.91
C LYS A 146 -5.67 7.92 -25.33
N SER A 147 -6.34 6.82 -25.00
CA SER A 147 -5.76 5.61 -24.39
C SER A 147 -4.70 4.93 -25.27
N GLN A 148 -4.79 5.06 -26.59
CA GLN A 148 -3.84 4.45 -27.54
C GLN A 148 -2.39 4.93 -27.35
N ASN A 149 -2.18 6.11 -26.79
CA ASN A 149 -0.86 6.73 -26.58
C ASN A 149 -0.33 6.56 -25.15
N TRP A 150 -0.86 5.61 -24.39
CA TRP A 150 -0.54 5.41 -22.97
C TRP A 150 0.98 5.26 -22.66
N TYR A 151 1.77 4.75 -23.60
CA TYR A 151 3.21 4.57 -23.44
C TYR A 151 3.95 5.90 -23.22
N TRP A 152 3.50 6.99 -23.83
CA TRP A 152 4.09 8.30 -23.55
C TRP A 152 3.85 8.77 -22.13
N LEU A 153 2.71 8.43 -21.52
CA LEU A 153 2.47 8.71 -20.11
C LEU A 153 3.50 8.02 -19.22
N ALA A 154 3.80 6.73 -19.48
CA ALA A 154 4.83 6.01 -18.73
C ALA A 154 6.22 6.66 -18.91
N LEU A 155 6.54 7.14 -20.10
CA LEU A 155 7.79 7.86 -20.38
C LEU A 155 7.85 9.23 -19.69
N ILE A 156 6.75 9.97 -19.61
CA ILE A 156 6.66 11.23 -18.85
C ILE A 156 6.95 10.99 -17.37
N PHE A 157 6.43 9.91 -16.80
CA PHE A 157 6.69 9.56 -15.40
C PHE A 157 8.16 9.24 -15.09
N ILE A 158 9.01 8.97 -16.11
CA ILE A 158 10.46 8.79 -15.92
C ILE A 158 11.15 10.05 -15.40
N ILE A 159 10.59 11.22 -15.62
CA ILE A 159 11.13 12.48 -15.12
C ILE A 159 11.33 12.44 -13.59
N VAL A 160 10.40 11.83 -12.86
CA VAL A 160 10.48 11.76 -11.38
C VAL A 160 11.67 10.91 -10.90
N PRO A 161 11.88 9.66 -11.35
CA PRO A 161 13.07 8.90 -10.93
C PRO A 161 14.38 9.49 -11.48
N ILE A 162 14.40 10.25 -12.59
CA ILE A 162 15.60 11.01 -13.00
C ILE A 162 15.96 12.06 -11.96
N ILE A 163 14.97 12.85 -11.48
CA ILE A 163 15.19 13.82 -10.40
C ILE A 163 15.70 13.10 -9.14
N ASN A 164 15.11 11.95 -8.78
CA ASN A 164 15.56 11.15 -7.65
C ASN A 164 16.99 10.66 -7.81
N CYS A 165 17.41 10.25 -9.02
CA CYS A 165 18.82 9.92 -9.30
C CYS A 165 19.75 11.05 -8.93
N CYS A 166 19.44 12.27 -9.38
CA CYS A 166 20.26 13.46 -9.08
C CYS A 166 20.32 13.73 -7.57
N CYS A 167 19.19 13.59 -6.86
CA CYS A 167 19.12 13.81 -5.42
C CYS A 167 19.94 12.76 -4.63
N PHE A 168 19.77 11.47 -4.93
CA PHE A 168 20.47 10.41 -4.20
C PHE A 168 21.97 10.32 -4.52
N TRP A 169 22.40 10.76 -5.70
CA TRP A 169 23.82 10.72 -6.07
C TRP A 169 24.70 11.62 -5.20
N GLY A 170 24.16 12.77 -4.76
CA GLY A 170 24.84 13.70 -3.87
C GLY A 170 24.56 13.52 -2.39
N ALA A 171 23.60 12.67 -2.01
CA ALA A 171 23.17 12.51 -0.63
C ALA A 171 24.13 11.61 0.17
N LYS A 172 24.49 12.05 1.39
CA LYS A 172 25.14 11.19 2.38
C LYS A 172 24.07 10.50 3.19
N ILE A 173 24.03 9.18 3.14
CA ILE A 173 23.06 8.37 3.87
C ILE A 173 23.62 8.09 5.27
N PRO A 174 22.82 8.24 6.34
CA PRO A 174 23.25 7.90 7.70
C PRO A 174 23.56 6.41 7.81
N GLU A 175 24.48 6.07 8.71
CA GLU A 175 24.73 4.68 9.05
C GLU A 175 23.51 4.08 9.74
N MET A 176 23.07 2.94 9.23
CA MET A 176 21.91 2.21 9.76
C MET A 176 22.37 0.94 10.44
N GLN A 177 21.69 0.60 11.54
CA GLN A 177 21.94 -0.67 12.21
C GLN A 177 21.49 -1.82 11.29
N THR A 178 22.43 -2.69 10.95
CA THR A 178 22.19 -3.93 10.20
C THR A 178 22.67 -5.11 11.02
N PRO A 179 21.99 -6.28 10.98
CA PRO A 179 22.49 -7.49 11.60
C PRO A 179 23.88 -7.83 11.06
N GLU A 180 24.85 -8.13 11.90
CA GLU A 180 26.21 -8.50 11.46
C GLU A 180 26.23 -9.79 10.60
N LYS A 181 25.30 -10.71 10.88
CA LYS A 181 25.17 -12.01 10.21
C LYS A 181 23.70 -12.40 10.07
N THR A 182 23.40 -13.26 9.10
CA THR A 182 22.05 -13.83 8.89
C THR A 182 21.52 -14.54 10.14
N SER A 183 22.39 -15.18 10.95
CA SER A 183 21.99 -15.80 12.22
C SER A 183 21.47 -14.77 13.25
N GLY A 184 22.00 -13.56 13.24
CA GLY A 184 21.49 -12.44 14.04
C GLY A 184 20.07 -12.06 13.62
N ALA A 185 19.82 -11.90 12.33
CA ALA A 185 18.50 -11.62 11.78
C ALA A 185 17.47 -12.71 12.17
N VAL A 186 17.83 -13.99 12.03
CA VAL A 186 16.97 -15.12 12.41
C VAL A 186 16.62 -15.10 13.90
N SER A 187 17.51 -14.60 14.78
CA SER A 187 17.24 -14.52 16.22
C SER A 187 16.06 -13.63 16.57
N PHE A 188 15.80 -12.58 15.78
CA PHE A 188 14.66 -11.69 15.95
C PHE A 188 13.31 -12.40 15.74
N LEU A 189 13.25 -13.41 14.88
CA LEU A 189 12.02 -14.20 14.63
C LEU A 189 11.55 -14.96 15.88
N LYS A 190 12.37 -15.11 16.91
CA LYS A 190 11.99 -15.73 18.19
C LYS A 190 11.27 -14.76 19.13
N ARG A 191 11.31 -13.46 18.83
CA ARG A 191 10.72 -12.42 19.68
C ARG A 191 9.24 -12.25 19.35
N LYS A 192 8.39 -12.29 20.37
CA LYS A 192 6.93 -12.11 20.23
C LYS A 192 6.58 -10.70 19.74
N GLU A 193 7.34 -9.70 20.14
CA GLU A 193 7.17 -8.29 19.76
C GLU A 193 7.31 -8.10 18.25
N VAL A 194 8.22 -8.82 17.59
CA VAL A 194 8.41 -8.79 16.14
C VAL A 194 7.14 -9.25 15.43
N TRP A 195 6.61 -10.42 15.83
CA TRP A 195 5.38 -10.95 15.22
C TRP A 195 4.15 -10.10 15.54
N LEU A 196 4.07 -9.51 16.73
CA LEU A 196 2.99 -8.58 17.06
C LEU A 196 2.98 -7.38 16.10
N CYS A 197 4.14 -6.80 15.83
CA CYS A 197 4.27 -5.67 14.90
C CYS A 197 4.01 -6.10 13.46
N VAL A 198 4.52 -7.25 13.02
CA VAL A 198 4.28 -7.79 11.66
C VAL A 198 2.79 -8.08 11.44
N ILE A 199 2.09 -8.67 12.42
CA ILE A 199 0.64 -8.88 12.33
C ILE A 199 -0.11 -7.54 12.30
N ALA A 200 0.33 -6.56 13.08
CA ALA A 200 -0.28 -5.23 13.11
C ALA A 200 -0.23 -4.56 11.72
N ILE A 201 0.95 -4.54 11.08
CA ILE A 201 1.08 -3.94 9.74
C ILE A 201 0.42 -4.78 8.65
N PHE A 202 0.44 -6.11 8.75
CA PHE A 202 -0.31 -7.00 7.85
C PHE A 202 -1.80 -6.63 7.83
N LEU A 203 -2.41 -6.49 9.01
CA LEU A 203 -3.82 -6.12 9.12
C LEU A 203 -4.07 -4.67 8.63
N GLY A 204 -3.10 -3.77 8.86
CA GLY A 204 -3.14 -2.40 8.35
C GLY A 204 -3.10 -2.36 6.83
N GLY A 205 -2.12 -3.05 6.22
CA GLY A 205 -1.97 -3.16 4.76
C GLY A 205 -3.18 -3.81 4.10
N ALA A 206 -3.66 -4.93 4.66
CA ALA A 206 -4.87 -5.58 4.18
C ALA A 206 -6.08 -4.65 4.23
N SER A 207 -6.26 -3.87 5.30
CA SER A 207 -7.37 -2.93 5.44
C SER A 207 -7.29 -1.76 4.47
N GLU A 208 -6.09 -1.20 4.26
CA GLU A 208 -5.85 -0.06 3.37
C GLU A 208 -6.02 -0.47 1.91
N VAL A 209 -5.27 -1.49 1.46
CA VAL A 209 -5.19 -1.85 0.05
C VAL A 209 -6.47 -2.53 -0.45
N THR A 210 -7.16 -3.30 0.40
CA THR A 210 -8.45 -3.90 0.04
C THR A 210 -9.47 -2.82 -0.35
N MET A 211 -9.66 -1.79 0.47
CA MET A 211 -10.58 -0.71 0.13
C MET A 211 -10.09 0.08 -1.08
N ALA A 212 -8.80 0.43 -1.12
CA ALA A 212 -8.23 1.21 -2.22
C ALA A 212 -8.43 0.52 -3.59
N GLN A 213 -8.31 -0.80 -3.66
CA GLN A 213 -8.45 -1.55 -4.92
C GLN A 213 -9.89 -1.87 -5.30
N TRP A 214 -10.75 -2.11 -4.32
CA TRP A 214 -12.12 -2.55 -4.59
C TRP A 214 -13.14 -1.42 -4.54
N ALA A 215 -12.81 -0.23 -4.01
CA ALA A 215 -13.77 0.87 -3.86
C ALA A 215 -14.45 1.26 -5.18
N SER A 216 -13.72 1.42 -6.28
CA SER A 216 -14.31 1.79 -7.57
C SER A 216 -15.28 0.73 -8.08
N SER A 217 -14.84 -0.54 -8.14
CA SER A 217 -15.69 -1.66 -8.58
C SER A 217 -16.90 -1.84 -7.67
N TYR A 218 -16.72 -1.67 -6.36
CA TYR A 218 -17.80 -1.74 -5.39
C TYR A 218 -18.83 -0.63 -5.60
N LEU A 219 -18.40 0.60 -5.82
CA LEU A 219 -19.28 1.73 -6.07
C LEU A 219 -20.08 1.55 -7.36
N GLU A 220 -19.45 1.02 -8.40
CA GLU A 220 -20.11 0.75 -9.69
C GLU A 220 -21.09 -0.42 -9.59
N GLN A 221 -20.63 -1.58 -9.14
CA GLN A 221 -21.40 -2.82 -9.21
C GLN A 221 -22.40 -2.97 -8.05
N ALA A 222 -22.04 -2.56 -6.85
CA ALA A 222 -22.92 -2.71 -5.68
C ALA A 222 -23.85 -1.51 -5.44
N LEU A 223 -23.41 -0.30 -5.82
CA LEU A 223 -24.15 0.92 -5.54
C LEU A 223 -24.66 1.64 -6.80
N HIS A 224 -24.41 1.07 -8.00
CA HIS A 224 -24.80 1.63 -9.31
C HIS A 224 -24.33 3.07 -9.54
N ILE A 225 -23.18 3.43 -8.97
CA ILE A 225 -22.54 4.73 -9.23
C ILE A 225 -21.78 4.63 -10.56
N PRO A 226 -21.99 5.56 -11.52
CA PRO A 226 -21.27 5.52 -12.79
C PRO A 226 -19.76 5.42 -12.58
N LYS A 227 -19.08 4.57 -13.39
CA LYS A 227 -17.66 4.22 -13.24
C LYS A 227 -16.74 5.43 -13.08
N VAL A 228 -16.96 6.50 -13.86
CA VAL A 228 -16.15 7.73 -13.76
C VAL A 228 -16.17 8.31 -12.34
N TRP A 229 -17.35 8.34 -11.71
CA TRP A 229 -17.49 8.80 -10.33
C TRP A 229 -16.95 7.77 -9.34
N GLY A 230 -17.06 6.46 -9.65
CA GLY A 230 -16.43 5.39 -8.86
C GLY A 230 -14.91 5.53 -8.82
N ASP A 231 -14.28 5.81 -9.95
CA ASP A 231 -12.84 6.00 -10.05
C ASP A 231 -12.39 7.28 -9.33
N ILE A 232 -13.06 8.41 -9.58
CA ILE A 232 -12.71 9.70 -8.94
C ILE A 232 -12.99 9.66 -7.43
N CYS A 233 -14.18 9.25 -7.03
CA CYS A 233 -14.60 9.27 -5.63
C CYS A 233 -14.11 8.04 -4.84
N GLY A 234 -13.98 6.88 -5.49
CA GLY A 234 -13.47 5.67 -4.86
C GLY A 234 -11.96 5.71 -4.67
N VAL A 235 -11.20 6.03 -5.71
CA VAL A 235 -9.73 5.98 -5.67
C VAL A 235 -9.12 7.32 -5.28
N ALA A 236 -9.49 8.41 -5.99
CA ALA A 236 -8.87 9.70 -5.74
C ALA A 236 -9.28 10.28 -4.38
N LEU A 237 -10.58 10.25 -4.03
CA LEU A 237 -11.04 10.80 -2.76
C LEU A 237 -10.56 9.97 -1.56
N PHE A 238 -10.48 8.63 -1.69
CA PHE A 238 -9.81 7.77 -0.71
C PHE A 238 -8.35 8.20 -0.50
N SER A 239 -7.60 8.42 -1.58
CA SER A 239 -6.19 8.83 -1.50
C SER A 239 -6.02 10.23 -0.90
N VAL A 240 -6.92 11.16 -1.19
CA VAL A 240 -6.95 12.49 -0.57
C VAL A 240 -7.18 12.38 0.94
N THR A 241 -8.19 11.62 1.38
CA THR A 241 -8.48 11.46 2.82
C THR A 241 -7.35 10.71 3.53
N LEU A 242 -6.72 9.73 2.87
CA LEU A 242 -5.50 9.06 3.34
C LEU A 242 -4.36 10.07 3.56
N GLY A 243 -4.10 10.91 2.56
CA GLY A 243 -3.08 11.96 2.63
C GLY A 243 -3.36 12.99 3.71
N ILE A 244 -4.61 13.41 3.86
CA ILE A 244 -5.04 14.31 4.94
C ILE A 244 -4.76 13.67 6.31
N GLY A 245 -5.14 12.41 6.53
CA GLY A 245 -4.93 11.72 7.81
C GLY A 245 -3.44 11.65 8.19
N ARG A 246 -2.58 11.26 7.24
CA ARG A 246 -1.12 11.22 7.43
C ARG A 246 -0.54 12.61 7.70
N SER A 247 -1.01 13.63 6.96
CA SER A 247 -0.57 15.01 7.12
C SER A 247 -1.01 15.62 8.47
N LEU A 248 -2.22 15.30 8.93
CA LEU A 248 -2.70 15.73 10.25
C LEU A 248 -1.87 15.09 11.36
N TYR A 249 -1.60 13.79 11.28
CA TYR A 249 -0.75 13.16 12.28
C TYR A 249 0.69 13.71 12.25
N ALA A 250 1.21 14.03 11.06
CA ALA A 250 2.53 14.67 10.94
C ALA A 250 2.62 16.03 11.67
N GLN A 251 1.50 16.72 11.91
CA GLN A 251 1.47 17.95 12.72
C GLN A 251 1.37 17.67 14.22
N ILE A 252 0.69 16.59 14.61
CA ILE A 252 0.44 16.24 16.01
C ILE A 252 1.59 15.44 16.61
N GLY A 253 2.01 14.34 15.95
CA GLY A 253 3.12 13.46 16.30
C GLY A 253 3.09 12.96 17.75
N LYS A 254 1.92 12.50 18.24
CA LYS A 254 1.76 12.07 19.65
C LYS A 254 0.80 10.90 19.78
N ASN A 255 1.07 10.02 20.77
CA ASN A 255 0.17 8.94 21.16
C ASN A 255 -0.22 8.01 20.02
N ILE A 256 0.76 7.52 19.25
CA ILE A 256 0.53 6.69 18.06
C ILE A 256 -0.33 5.47 18.35
N GLU A 257 -0.17 4.80 19.48
CA GLU A 257 -0.92 3.59 19.80
C GLU A 257 -2.43 3.88 19.98
N LYS A 258 -2.77 5.06 20.55
CA LYS A 258 -4.16 5.50 20.65
C LYS A 258 -4.73 5.84 19.27
N VAL A 259 -3.93 6.48 18.42
CA VAL A 259 -4.32 6.81 17.05
C VAL A 259 -4.58 5.55 16.24
N LEU A 260 -3.69 4.56 16.30
CA LEU A 260 -3.86 3.26 15.62
C LEU A 260 -5.17 2.56 16.03
N LEU A 261 -5.49 2.55 17.32
CA LEU A 261 -6.73 1.95 17.81
C LEU A 261 -7.96 2.66 17.23
N TRP A 262 -7.99 3.99 17.27
CA TRP A 262 -9.12 4.75 16.71
C TRP A 262 -9.20 4.64 15.19
N CYS A 263 -8.07 4.58 14.50
CA CYS A 263 -7.99 4.31 13.08
C CYS A 263 -8.61 2.95 12.73
N ALA A 264 -8.27 1.89 13.46
CA ALA A 264 -8.83 0.57 13.22
C ALA A 264 -10.36 0.53 13.48
N ILE A 265 -10.83 1.17 14.57
CA ILE A 265 -12.27 1.27 14.88
C ILE A 265 -12.99 2.03 13.76
N GLY A 266 -12.47 3.18 13.35
CA GLY A 266 -13.03 3.97 12.26
C GLY A 266 -13.06 3.23 10.93
N ALA A 267 -11.97 2.51 10.59
CA ALA A 267 -11.91 1.71 9.38
C ALA A 267 -12.96 0.58 9.40
N ALA A 268 -13.06 -0.17 10.49
CA ALA A 268 -14.11 -1.20 10.66
C ALA A 268 -15.51 -0.63 10.49
N ALA A 269 -15.80 0.52 11.13
CA ALA A 269 -17.07 1.20 10.99
C ALA A 269 -17.36 1.62 9.54
N CYS A 270 -16.38 2.20 8.84
CA CYS A 270 -16.52 2.58 7.43
C CYS A 270 -16.80 1.38 6.53
N TYR A 271 -16.06 0.27 6.70
CA TYR A 271 -16.32 -0.97 5.97
C TYR A 271 -17.73 -1.49 6.20
N LEU A 272 -18.18 -1.57 7.45
CA LEU A 272 -19.52 -2.03 7.79
C LEU A 272 -20.59 -1.09 7.23
N ILE A 273 -20.40 0.22 7.33
CA ILE A 273 -21.31 1.21 6.73
C ILE A 273 -21.38 1.03 5.21
N ALA A 274 -20.24 0.87 4.54
CA ALA A 274 -20.20 0.64 3.09
C ALA A 274 -21.03 -0.60 2.71
N VAL A 275 -20.84 -1.73 3.42
CA VAL A 275 -21.51 -3.01 3.13
C VAL A 275 -23.01 -2.95 3.39
N PHE A 276 -23.42 -2.41 4.54
CA PHE A 276 -24.80 -2.52 5.01
C PHE A 276 -25.68 -1.31 4.68
N SER A 277 -25.08 -0.18 4.25
CA SER A 277 -25.88 0.99 3.86
C SER A 277 -26.76 0.68 2.64
N PRO A 278 -28.04 1.03 2.69
CA PRO A 278 -28.91 1.00 1.52
C PRO A 278 -28.73 2.21 0.60
N TRP A 279 -28.06 3.28 1.08
CA TRP A 279 -27.89 4.52 0.34
C TRP A 279 -26.52 4.60 -0.32
N ALA A 280 -26.51 4.75 -1.66
CA ALA A 280 -25.30 4.81 -2.46
C ALA A 280 -24.34 5.92 -2.01
N ILE A 281 -24.86 7.11 -1.67
CA ILE A 281 -24.04 8.24 -1.21
C ILE A 281 -23.37 7.92 0.14
N VAL A 282 -24.05 7.26 1.05
CA VAL A 282 -23.47 6.87 2.35
C VAL A 282 -22.37 5.83 2.14
N GLY A 283 -22.60 4.84 1.26
CA GLY A 283 -21.59 3.86 0.89
C GLY A 283 -20.36 4.51 0.25
N LEU A 284 -20.55 5.46 -0.67
CA LEU A 284 -19.48 6.23 -1.28
C LEU A 284 -18.66 7.01 -0.25
N LEU A 285 -19.33 7.75 0.64
CA LEU A 285 -18.67 8.51 1.69
C LEU A 285 -17.92 7.59 2.67
N ALA A 286 -18.48 6.42 2.98
CA ALA A 286 -17.82 5.43 3.82
C ALA A 286 -16.54 4.90 3.15
N CYS A 287 -16.58 4.55 1.85
CA CYS A 287 -15.39 4.14 1.10
C CYS A 287 -14.32 5.24 1.11
N ALA A 288 -14.71 6.49 0.83
CA ALA A 288 -13.79 7.63 0.83
C ALA A 288 -13.19 7.89 2.22
N LEU A 289 -14.00 7.88 3.28
CA LEU A 289 -13.55 8.12 4.66
C LEU A 289 -12.71 6.96 5.21
N THR A 290 -12.82 5.76 4.64
CA THR A 290 -11.92 4.66 4.99
C THR A 290 -10.47 5.08 4.80
N GLY A 291 -10.14 5.85 3.75
CA GLY A 291 -8.79 6.39 3.53
C GLY A 291 -8.25 7.15 4.74
N LEU A 292 -9.05 8.04 5.35
CA LEU A 292 -8.69 8.75 6.58
C LEU A 292 -8.47 7.77 7.74
N CYS A 293 -9.37 6.80 7.88
CA CYS A 293 -9.34 5.86 9.00
C CYS A 293 -8.17 4.87 8.92
N VAL A 294 -7.78 4.42 7.72
CA VAL A 294 -6.62 3.52 7.56
C VAL A 294 -5.29 4.26 7.51
N SER A 295 -5.30 5.59 7.41
CA SER A 295 -4.13 6.42 7.09
C SER A 295 -2.89 6.15 7.95
N MET A 296 -3.09 5.85 9.23
CA MET A 296 -1.99 5.62 10.17
C MET A 296 -1.70 4.13 10.42
N LEU A 297 -2.51 3.20 9.89
CA LEU A 297 -2.32 1.77 10.19
C LEU A 297 -0.97 1.24 9.68
N TRP A 298 -0.51 1.71 8.53
CA TRP A 298 0.81 1.36 7.99
C TRP A 298 1.93 2.15 8.69
N PRO A 299 2.06 3.49 8.54
CA PRO A 299 3.17 4.25 9.10
C PRO A 299 3.22 4.20 10.63
N GLY A 300 2.07 4.16 11.28
CA GLY A 300 2.01 4.04 12.74
C GLY A 300 2.50 2.69 13.25
N SER A 301 2.27 1.60 12.51
CA SER A 301 2.83 0.29 12.86
C SER A 301 4.36 0.28 12.74
N LEU A 302 4.94 0.99 11.76
CA LEU A 302 6.38 1.21 11.65
C LEU A 302 6.94 1.99 12.85
N ILE A 303 6.24 3.06 13.27
CA ILE A 303 6.63 3.84 14.46
C ILE A 303 6.64 2.95 15.71
N VAL A 304 5.56 2.19 15.94
CA VAL A 304 5.45 1.26 17.07
C VAL A 304 6.56 0.20 17.04
N SER A 305 6.88 -0.31 15.84
CA SER A 305 7.92 -1.32 15.67
C SER A 305 9.31 -0.79 16.03
N SER A 306 9.63 0.44 15.63
CA SER A 306 10.92 1.09 15.95
C SER A 306 11.08 1.38 17.44
N GLU A 307 9.98 1.61 18.18
CA GLU A 307 10.00 1.80 19.63
C GLU A 307 10.10 0.47 20.40
N ARG A 308 9.39 -0.59 19.95
CA ARG A 308 9.33 -1.88 20.65
C ARG A 308 10.53 -2.78 20.38
N VAL A 309 11.11 -2.65 19.19
CA VAL A 309 12.26 -3.45 18.74
C VAL A 309 13.38 -2.51 18.27
N ALA A 310 13.80 -1.62 19.16
CA ALA A 310 14.76 -0.56 18.84
C ALA A 310 16.09 -1.08 18.28
N ASP A 311 16.51 -2.28 18.69
CA ASP A 311 17.72 -2.97 18.20
C ASP A 311 17.49 -3.73 16.87
N GLY A 312 16.26 -3.72 16.33
CA GLY A 312 15.90 -4.44 15.10
C GLY A 312 16.44 -3.80 13.82
N GLY A 313 16.68 -2.48 13.87
CA GLY A 313 17.25 -1.74 12.74
C GLY A 313 16.59 -2.06 11.40
N LEU A 314 17.41 -2.22 10.36
CA LEU A 314 16.93 -2.52 8.99
C LEU A 314 16.15 -3.85 8.91
N PHE A 315 16.52 -4.86 9.70
CA PHE A 315 15.79 -6.13 9.75
C PHE A 315 14.31 -5.91 10.09
N MET A 316 14.05 -5.11 11.14
CA MET A 316 12.67 -4.89 11.58
C MET A 316 11.85 -4.15 10.52
N PHE A 317 12.40 -3.11 9.90
CA PHE A 317 11.70 -2.38 8.83
C PHE A 317 11.41 -3.26 7.62
N ALA A 318 12.36 -4.12 7.22
CA ALA A 318 12.16 -5.05 6.12
C ALA A 318 11.09 -6.13 6.44
N MET A 319 11.08 -6.66 7.66
CA MET A 319 10.03 -7.57 8.11
C MET A 319 8.65 -6.89 8.17
N MET A 320 8.62 -5.61 8.54
CA MET A 320 7.38 -4.83 8.53
C MET A 320 6.89 -4.61 7.10
N ALA A 321 7.78 -4.24 6.15
CA ALA A 321 7.42 -4.10 4.74
C ALA A 321 6.86 -5.42 4.18
N ALA A 322 7.56 -6.54 4.39
CA ALA A 322 7.10 -7.86 3.98
C ALA A 322 5.73 -8.24 4.59
N GLY A 323 5.50 -7.91 5.86
CA GLY A 323 4.21 -8.11 6.51
C GLY A 323 3.09 -7.26 5.91
N GLY A 324 3.39 -6.00 5.62
CA GLY A 324 2.47 -5.06 4.97
C GLY A 324 2.09 -5.50 3.56
N ASP A 325 3.07 -5.84 2.73
CA ASP A 325 2.87 -6.32 1.35
C ASP A 325 2.10 -7.65 1.31
N MET A 326 2.35 -8.54 2.26
CA MET A 326 1.57 -9.77 2.39
C MET A 326 0.11 -9.45 2.72
N GLY A 327 -0.17 -8.47 3.60
CA GLY A 327 -1.53 -7.99 3.87
C GLY A 327 -2.17 -7.36 2.64
N ALA A 328 -1.42 -6.51 1.92
CA ALA A 328 -1.83 -5.86 0.69
C ALA A 328 -2.13 -6.85 -0.46
N SER A 329 -1.48 -8.02 -0.46
CA SER A 329 -1.75 -9.11 -1.41
C SER A 329 -2.97 -9.93 -1.01
N VAL A 330 -3.02 -10.37 0.25
CA VAL A 330 -4.05 -11.29 0.76
C VAL A 330 -5.41 -10.62 0.85
N GLY A 331 -5.47 -9.38 1.32
CA GLY A 331 -6.73 -8.66 1.53
C GLY A 331 -7.59 -8.56 0.26
N PRO A 332 -7.10 -7.90 -0.80
CA PRO A 332 -7.86 -7.78 -2.05
C PRO A 332 -8.15 -9.11 -2.72
N GLN A 333 -7.21 -10.07 -2.68
CA GLN A 333 -7.40 -11.38 -3.27
C GLN A 333 -8.55 -12.15 -2.59
N LEU A 334 -8.63 -12.08 -1.28
CA LEU A 334 -9.69 -12.74 -0.52
C LEU A 334 -11.07 -12.16 -0.88
N VAL A 335 -11.19 -10.85 -1.03
CA VAL A 335 -12.41 -10.20 -1.50
C VAL A 335 -12.81 -10.73 -2.88
N GLY A 336 -11.87 -10.81 -3.83
CA GLY A 336 -12.13 -11.33 -5.17
C GLY A 336 -12.62 -12.78 -5.15
N VAL A 337 -11.92 -13.66 -4.41
CA VAL A 337 -12.28 -15.08 -4.29
C VAL A 337 -13.69 -15.24 -3.68
N ILE A 338 -14.02 -14.49 -2.65
CA ILE A 338 -15.34 -14.55 -2.01
C ILE A 338 -16.42 -14.01 -2.94
N THR A 339 -16.14 -12.91 -3.66
CA THR A 339 -17.07 -12.35 -4.64
C THR A 339 -17.39 -13.39 -5.72
N ASP A 340 -16.38 -14.05 -6.30
CA ASP A 340 -16.57 -15.08 -7.31
C ASP A 340 -17.32 -16.31 -6.75
N ALA A 341 -16.95 -16.75 -5.54
CA ALA A 341 -17.59 -17.90 -4.89
C ALA A 341 -19.08 -17.65 -4.61
N VAL A 342 -19.43 -16.44 -4.13
CA VAL A 342 -20.84 -16.08 -3.89
C VAL A 342 -21.59 -15.93 -5.21
N SER A 343 -21.00 -15.34 -6.24
CA SER A 343 -21.64 -15.23 -7.56
C SER A 343 -21.94 -16.59 -8.19
N ALA A 344 -21.08 -17.58 -7.96
CA ALA A 344 -21.24 -18.94 -8.50
C ALA A 344 -22.15 -19.84 -7.64
N ALA A 345 -22.54 -19.42 -6.45
CA ALA A 345 -23.32 -20.25 -5.53
C ALA A 345 -24.76 -20.47 -6.04
N PRO A 346 -25.27 -21.75 -6.10
CA PRO A 346 -26.62 -22.02 -6.58
C PRO A 346 -27.75 -21.29 -5.82
N SER A 347 -27.52 -20.99 -4.54
CA SER A 347 -28.46 -20.23 -3.68
C SER A 347 -28.34 -18.72 -3.81
N ALA A 348 -27.35 -18.21 -4.55
CA ALA A 348 -27.06 -16.77 -4.63
C ALA A 348 -28.27 -15.97 -5.14
N LEU A 349 -28.93 -16.45 -6.19
CA LEU A 349 -30.10 -15.79 -6.78
C LEU A 349 -31.25 -15.65 -5.76
N THR A 350 -31.65 -16.78 -5.17
CA THR A 350 -32.77 -16.79 -4.20
C THR A 350 -32.47 -15.90 -2.97
N PHE A 351 -31.21 -15.91 -2.51
CA PHE A 351 -30.80 -15.11 -1.36
C PHE A 351 -30.72 -13.61 -1.73
N ALA A 352 -30.20 -13.28 -2.91
CA ALA A 352 -30.16 -11.90 -3.40
C ALA A 352 -31.57 -11.32 -3.55
N GLU A 353 -32.49 -12.07 -4.18
CA GLU A 353 -33.90 -11.69 -4.32
C GLU A 353 -34.58 -11.44 -2.96
N SER A 354 -34.30 -12.27 -1.95
CA SER A 354 -34.83 -12.10 -0.61
C SER A 354 -34.41 -10.80 0.08
N LEU A 355 -33.26 -10.24 -0.36
CA LEU A 355 -32.71 -8.98 0.13
C LEU A 355 -33.01 -7.79 -0.81
N GLY A 356 -33.69 -8.02 -1.95
CA GLY A 356 -33.92 -7.00 -2.98
C GLY A 356 -32.64 -6.57 -3.70
N LEU A 357 -31.66 -7.47 -3.82
CA LEU A 357 -30.35 -7.22 -4.44
C LEU A 357 -30.20 -8.04 -5.73
N THR A 358 -29.30 -7.63 -6.62
CA THR A 358 -28.80 -8.50 -7.68
C THR A 358 -27.74 -9.46 -7.13
N VAL A 359 -27.43 -10.52 -7.87
CA VAL A 359 -26.36 -11.48 -7.49
C VAL A 359 -25.01 -10.76 -7.42
N GLU A 360 -24.73 -9.86 -8.35
CA GLU A 360 -23.51 -9.05 -8.37
C GLU A 360 -23.40 -8.15 -7.12
N GLN A 361 -24.50 -7.49 -6.74
CA GLN A 361 -24.55 -6.66 -5.55
C GLN A 361 -24.28 -7.48 -4.29
N LEU A 362 -24.95 -8.64 -4.16
CA LEU A 362 -24.77 -9.56 -3.04
C LEU A 362 -23.30 -10.02 -2.96
N ALA A 363 -22.75 -10.46 -4.09
CA ALA A 363 -21.39 -10.98 -4.16
C ALA A 363 -20.35 -9.92 -3.79
N MET A 364 -20.47 -8.70 -4.33
CA MET A 364 -19.56 -7.60 -4.00
C MET A 364 -19.67 -7.16 -2.53
N LYS A 365 -20.89 -7.11 -1.99
CA LYS A 365 -21.13 -6.81 -0.57
C LYS A 365 -20.53 -7.90 0.33
N ALA A 366 -20.68 -9.18 -0.03
CA ALA A 366 -20.09 -10.30 0.69
C ALA A 366 -18.56 -10.26 0.68
N GLY A 367 -17.95 -10.01 -0.49
CA GLY A 367 -16.51 -9.81 -0.61
C GLY A 367 -16.01 -8.69 0.30
N LEU A 368 -16.63 -7.52 0.23
CA LEU A 368 -16.22 -6.37 1.05
C LEU A 368 -16.49 -6.61 2.56
N ALA A 369 -17.53 -7.38 2.91
CA ALA A 369 -17.81 -7.78 4.30
C ALA A 369 -16.66 -8.65 4.87
N VAL A 370 -16.10 -9.55 4.06
CA VAL A 370 -14.91 -10.31 4.45
C VAL A 370 -13.70 -9.39 4.57
N GLY A 371 -13.57 -8.39 3.70
CA GLY A 371 -12.56 -7.32 3.83
C GLY A 371 -12.64 -6.56 5.16
N ALA A 372 -13.85 -6.38 5.72
CA ALA A 372 -14.05 -5.75 7.02
C ALA A 372 -13.45 -6.54 8.20
N LEU A 373 -13.19 -7.83 8.04
CA LEU A 373 -12.56 -8.65 9.10
C LEU A 373 -11.15 -8.15 9.43
N PHE A 374 -10.41 -7.63 8.47
CA PHE A 374 -9.05 -7.13 8.71
C PHE A 374 -9.02 -5.98 9.71
N PRO A 375 -9.74 -4.86 9.52
CA PRO A 375 -9.75 -3.79 10.51
C PRO A 375 -10.44 -4.21 11.82
N ILE A 376 -11.42 -5.13 11.81
CA ILE A 376 -12.04 -5.66 13.03
C ILE A 376 -11.01 -6.44 13.87
N ILE A 377 -10.21 -7.32 13.25
CA ILE A 377 -9.14 -8.05 13.95
C ILE A 377 -8.05 -7.09 14.40
N ALA A 378 -7.74 -6.07 13.58
CA ALA A 378 -6.76 -5.03 13.91
C ALA A 378 -7.12 -4.27 15.20
N ILE A 379 -8.41 -4.06 15.51
CA ILE A 379 -8.83 -3.44 16.77
C ILE A 379 -8.26 -4.20 17.97
N PHE A 380 -8.33 -5.52 17.98
CA PHE A 380 -7.84 -6.32 19.11
C PHE A 380 -6.30 -6.26 19.24
N ILE A 381 -5.59 -6.27 18.09
CA ILE A 381 -4.14 -6.14 18.06
C ILE A 381 -3.71 -4.75 18.53
N PHE A 382 -4.32 -3.67 18.03
CA PHE A 382 -3.98 -2.32 18.46
C PHE A 382 -4.43 -2.00 19.89
N LEU A 383 -5.51 -2.62 20.38
CA LEU A 383 -5.90 -2.54 21.78
C LEU A 383 -4.84 -3.22 22.68
N HIS A 384 -4.29 -4.35 22.25
CA HIS A 384 -3.20 -5.01 22.97
C HIS A 384 -1.93 -4.13 22.96
N ILE A 385 -1.55 -3.57 21.81
CA ILE A 385 -0.43 -2.64 21.68
C ILE A 385 -0.60 -1.42 22.60
N PHE A 386 -1.80 -0.83 22.63
CA PHE A 386 -2.11 0.31 23.48
C PHE A 386 -1.98 -0.01 24.97
N LYS A 387 -2.50 -1.19 25.41
CA LYS A 387 -2.43 -1.62 26.82
C LYS A 387 -1.03 -2.01 27.27
N THR A 388 -0.18 -2.48 26.37
CA THR A 388 1.19 -2.96 26.65
C THR A 388 2.27 -1.94 26.28
N LYS A 389 1.91 -0.65 26.21
CA LYS A 389 2.86 0.42 25.91
C LYS A 389 4.07 0.36 26.85
N PRO A 390 5.31 0.34 26.33
CA PRO A 390 6.49 0.45 27.18
C PRO A 390 6.43 1.74 28.00
N LYS A 391 6.64 1.63 29.32
CA LYS A 391 6.78 2.82 30.16
C LYS A 391 8.06 3.53 29.72
N LYS A 392 7.98 4.78 29.26
CA LYS A 392 9.17 5.61 29.04
C LYS A 392 9.87 5.74 30.40
N ASP A 393 11.07 5.21 30.50
CA ASP A 393 11.94 5.42 31.69
C ASP A 393 12.25 6.92 31.77
N THR A 394 11.57 7.59 32.66
CA THR A 394 11.78 9.02 32.99
C THR A 394 13.09 9.24 33.77
N THR A 395 13.83 8.18 34.08
CA THR A 395 15.07 8.24 34.86
C THR A 395 16.28 8.80 34.07
N LEU A 396 16.30 8.67 32.76
CA LEU A 396 17.42 9.16 31.94
C LEU A 396 17.37 10.67 31.62
N LEU A 397 16.24 11.34 31.85
CA LEU A 397 16.12 12.79 31.67
C LEU A 397 16.61 13.61 32.86
N ASN A 398 16.84 13.00 34.04
CA ASN A 398 17.31 13.68 35.24
C ASN A 398 18.83 13.61 35.42
N GLU A 399 19.57 12.88 34.58
CA GLU A 399 21.05 12.80 34.66
C GLU A 399 21.74 13.75 33.66
N THR A 400 20.99 14.53 32.86
CA THR A 400 21.54 15.49 31.90
C THR A 400 21.08 16.95 32.16
N LEU A 401 20.55 17.23 33.35
CA LEU A 401 20.39 18.57 33.94
C LEU A 401 21.32 18.71 35.10
#